data_1e30ad7b4182eb5daf383fd39ad4c093
#
_entry.id   1e30ad7b4182eb5daf383fd39ad4c093
#
_cell.length_a   1.000
_cell.length_b   1.000
_cell.length_c   1.000
_cell.angle_alpha   90.00
_cell.angle_beta   90.00
_cell.angle_gamma   90.00
#
_symmetry.space_group_name_H-M   'P 1'
#
loop_
_entity.id
_entity.type
_entity.pdbx_description
1 polymer ?
#
loop_
_entity_poly.entity_id
_entity_poly.type
_entity_poly.pdbx_seq_one_letter_code
_entity_poly.pdbx_strand_id
1 'polypeptide(L)'
;TFPSIELETAERVAREIGARHEIAQTDQLAIDDFVKNDANRCFHCKTDLYQLLTGLRESHAAAYVVDGTNLDDLGDDRPGLKAAREWGVRSPLVEAELSKTDIRNLAKELGLSNWDKPAAACLSSRIPRGNMITLETLHRVEDAEAVLHREGFRHFRVRNHGDVARIEVAKE
;
A
#
# COMPACT_ATOMS: atom_id res chain seq x y z
N THR A 1 0.51 -9.33 0.53
CA THR A 1 -0.22 -8.71 -0.60
C THR A 1 0.48 -7.47 -1.18
N PHE A 2 1.61 -7.04 -0.60
CA PHE A 2 2.49 -6.02 -1.18
C PHE A 2 3.69 -6.68 -1.86
N PRO A 3 4.25 -6.08 -2.94
CA PRO A 3 5.48 -6.56 -3.53
C PRO A 3 6.64 -6.54 -2.54
N SER A 4 7.53 -7.54 -2.59
CA SER A 4 8.71 -7.63 -1.72
C SER A 4 9.62 -6.40 -1.79
N ILE A 5 9.77 -5.80 -2.97
CA ILE A 5 10.55 -4.57 -3.19
C ILE A 5 10.03 -3.36 -2.40
N GLU A 6 8.74 -3.34 -2.03
CA GLU A 6 8.18 -2.29 -1.19
C GLU A 6 8.69 -2.38 0.25
N LEU A 7 8.87 -3.60 0.76
CA LEU A 7 9.44 -3.84 2.08
C LEU A 7 10.90 -3.36 2.14
N GLU A 8 11.71 -3.75 1.16
CA GLU A 8 13.11 -3.30 1.05
C GLU A 8 13.21 -1.77 1.01
N THR A 9 12.29 -1.14 0.27
CA THR A 9 12.23 0.33 0.20
C THR A 9 11.86 0.95 1.55
N ALA A 10 10.88 0.38 2.26
CA ALA A 10 10.47 0.86 3.58
C ALA A 10 11.61 0.75 4.59
N GLU A 11 12.32 -0.38 4.63
CA GLU A 11 13.50 -0.57 5.48
C GLU A 11 14.61 0.43 5.18
N ARG A 12 14.89 0.68 3.90
CA ARG A 12 15.91 1.66 3.48
C ARG A 12 15.53 3.06 3.96
N VAL A 13 14.31 3.51 3.69
CA VAL A 13 13.85 4.85 4.09
C VAL A 13 13.83 4.99 5.61
N ALA A 14 13.41 3.96 6.35
CA ALA A 14 13.45 3.99 7.81
C ALA A 14 14.89 4.20 8.33
N ARG A 15 15.89 3.56 7.72
CA ARG A 15 17.30 3.79 8.05
C ARG A 15 17.77 5.20 7.68
N GLU A 16 17.35 5.73 6.51
CA GLU A 16 17.70 7.08 6.05
C GLU A 16 17.24 8.16 7.05
N ILE A 17 16.04 8.00 7.61
CA ILE A 17 15.48 8.97 8.57
C ILE A 17 15.79 8.64 10.04
N GLY A 18 16.50 7.54 10.31
CA GLY A 18 16.80 7.09 11.66
C GLY A 18 15.59 6.64 12.46
N ALA A 19 14.49 6.24 11.79
CA ALA A 19 13.28 5.76 12.47
C ALA A 19 13.41 4.30 12.86
N ARG A 20 12.79 3.94 14.01
CA ARG A 20 12.61 2.53 14.38
C ARG A 20 11.63 1.91 13.38
N HIS A 21 11.98 0.75 12.87
CA HIS A 21 11.15 0.01 11.92
C HIS A 21 10.88 -1.40 12.46
N GLU A 22 9.65 -1.83 12.38
CA GLU A 22 9.20 -3.16 12.77
C GLU A 22 8.32 -3.75 11.66
N ILE A 23 8.53 -5.02 11.36
CA ILE A 23 7.75 -5.75 10.36
C ILE A 23 6.70 -6.58 11.11
N ALA A 24 5.43 -6.24 10.92
CA ALA A 24 4.32 -7.02 11.41
C ALA A 24 3.72 -7.86 10.28
N GLN A 25 3.49 -9.14 10.55
CA GLN A 25 2.90 -10.05 9.59
C GLN A 25 1.39 -10.16 9.78
N THR A 26 0.65 -10.15 8.67
CA THR A 26 -0.80 -10.42 8.62
C THR A 26 -1.06 -11.52 7.62
N ASP A 27 -2.12 -12.32 7.87
CA ASP A 27 -2.61 -13.31 6.90
C ASP A 27 -3.96 -12.84 6.32
N GLN A 28 -3.90 -11.96 5.34
CA GLN A 28 -5.09 -11.44 4.68
C GLN A 28 -5.83 -12.50 3.86
N LEU A 29 -5.15 -13.59 3.47
CA LEU A 29 -5.79 -14.71 2.77
C LEU A 29 -6.65 -15.58 3.68
N ALA A 30 -6.50 -15.47 5.01
CA ALA A 30 -7.40 -16.07 5.98
C ALA A 30 -8.72 -15.29 6.15
N ILE A 31 -8.86 -14.10 5.54
CA ILE A 31 -10.04 -13.25 5.64
C ILE A 31 -10.96 -13.50 4.43
N ASP A 32 -12.04 -14.23 4.62
CA ASP A 32 -12.96 -14.57 3.52
C ASP A 32 -13.45 -13.35 2.73
N ASP A 33 -13.81 -12.27 3.42
CA ASP A 33 -14.30 -11.05 2.78
C ASP A 33 -13.21 -10.29 2.00
N PHE A 34 -11.94 -10.45 2.35
CA PHE A 34 -10.83 -9.97 1.53
C PHE A 34 -10.64 -10.85 0.30
N VAL A 35 -10.68 -12.18 0.46
CA VAL A 35 -10.47 -13.16 -0.62
C VAL A 35 -11.55 -13.06 -1.70
N LYS A 36 -12.80 -12.76 -1.34
CA LYS A 36 -13.92 -12.53 -2.29
C LYS A 36 -13.66 -11.38 -3.27
N ASN A 37 -12.75 -10.47 -2.93
CA ASN A 37 -12.34 -9.36 -3.78
C ASN A 37 -13.50 -8.49 -4.28
N ASP A 38 -14.42 -8.17 -3.42
CA ASP A 38 -15.54 -7.28 -3.70
C ASP A 38 -15.18 -5.80 -3.59
N ALA A 39 -16.17 -4.90 -3.67
CA ALA A 39 -15.97 -3.47 -3.54
C ALA A 39 -15.40 -3.06 -2.17
N ASN A 40 -15.66 -3.84 -1.10
CA ASN A 40 -15.24 -3.57 0.27
C ASN A 40 -13.89 -4.21 0.62
N ARG A 41 -13.22 -4.91 -0.30
CA ARG A 41 -11.93 -5.58 -0.05
C ARG A 41 -10.95 -4.68 0.72
N CYS A 42 -10.80 -3.41 0.31
CA CYS A 42 -9.88 -2.48 0.94
C CYS A 42 -10.30 -2.10 2.37
N PHE A 43 -11.60 -2.11 2.67
CA PHE A 43 -12.11 -1.92 4.02
C PHE A 43 -11.68 -3.09 4.92
N HIS A 44 -11.92 -4.33 4.50
CA HIS A 44 -11.54 -5.53 5.25
C HIS A 44 -10.02 -5.63 5.47
N CYS A 45 -9.24 -5.36 4.42
CA CYS A 45 -7.78 -5.30 4.51
C CYS A 45 -7.28 -4.27 5.53
N LYS A 46 -7.86 -3.07 5.54
CA LYS A 46 -7.46 -1.99 6.44
C LYS A 46 -7.95 -2.23 7.87
N THR A 47 -9.13 -2.84 8.04
CA THR A 47 -9.65 -3.24 9.36
C THR A 47 -8.68 -4.21 10.04
N ASP A 48 -8.26 -5.27 9.36
CA ASP A 48 -7.27 -6.23 9.87
C ASP A 48 -5.95 -5.53 10.25
N LEU A 49 -5.43 -4.69 9.36
CA LEU A 49 -4.22 -3.92 9.62
C LEU A 49 -4.35 -3.03 10.86
N TYR A 50 -5.44 -2.28 10.99
CA TYR A 50 -5.61 -1.34 12.10
C TYR A 50 -5.89 -2.06 13.42
N GLN A 51 -6.52 -3.21 13.39
CA GLN A 51 -6.65 -4.08 14.56
C GLN A 51 -5.27 -4.49 15.09
N LEU A 52 -4.39 -4.98 14.21
CA LEU A 52 -3.01 -5.32 14.55
C LEU A 52 -2.24 -4.10 15.09
N LEU A 53 -2.31 -2.97 14.38
CA LEU A 53 -1.61 -1.74 14.78
C LEU A 53 -2.10 -1.17 16.10
N THR A 54 -3.37 -1.37 16.44
CA THR A 54 -3.92 -0.97 17.77
C THR A 54 -3.28 -1.79 18.88
N GLY A 55 -3.11 -3.10 18.70
CA GLY A 55 -2.38 -3.94 19.66
C GLY A 55 -0.91 -3.54 19.79
N LEU A 56 -0.23 -3.23 18.67
CA LEU A 56 1.14 -2.73 18.70
C LEU A 56 1.24 -1.35 19.37
N ARG A 57 0.29 -0.43 19.11
CA ARG A 57 0.23 0.86 19.77
C ARG A 57 0.22 0.71 21.29
N GLU A 58 -0.59 -0.21 21.81
CA GLU A 58 -0.70 -0.47 23.24
C GLU A 58 0.59 -1.03 23.82
N SER A 59 1.20 -2.03 23.15
CA SER A 59 2.46 -2.64 23.59
C SER A 59 3.65 -1.67 23.58
N HIS A 60 3.63 -0.69 22.67
CA HIS A 60 4.66 0.35 22.56
C HIS A 60 4.33 1.63 23.37
N ALA A 61 3.22 1.67 24.08
CA ALA A 61 2.71 2.86 24.78
C ALA A 61 2.63 4.10 23.86
N ALA A 62 2.33 3.89 22.57
CA ALA A 62 2.21 4.96 21.59
C ALA A 62 0.84 5.65 21.71
N ALA A 63 0.81 6.97 21.52
CA ALA A 63 -0.42 7.75 21.66
C ALA A 63 -1.43 7.47 20.56
N TYR A 64 -0.97 7.32 19.32
CA TYR A 64 -1.82 7.19 18.13
C TYR A 64 -1.29 6.17 17.15
N VAL A 65 -2.19 5.58 16.37
CA VAL A 65 -1.88 4.99 15.06
C VAL A 65 -2.02 6.11 14.02
N VAL A 66 -1.05 6.23 13.12
CA VAL A 66 -1.07 7.22 12.04
C VAL A 66 -0.89 6.54 10.69
N ASP A 67 -1.37 7.17 9.61
CA ASP A 67 -1.15 6.71 8.25
C ASP A 67 -0.59 7.82 7.33
N GLY A 68 -0.21 7.45 6.11
CA GLY A 68 0.33 8.34 5.09
C GLY A 68 -0.72 8.91 4.13
N THR A 69 -2.00 8.94 4.51
CA THR A 69 -3.06 9.57 3.73
C THR A 69 -2.78 11.07 3.57
N ASN A 70 -2.95 11.61 2.37
CA ASN A 70 -2.73 13.02 2.04
C ASN A 70 -3.97 13.67 1.42
N LEU A 71 -3.94 14.96 1.09
CA LEU A 71 -5.10 15.69 0.56
C LEU A 71 -5.66 15.07 -0.73
N ASP A 72 -4.79 14.61 -1.64
CA ASP A 72 -5.23 14.05 -2.93
C ASP A 72 -5.97 12.70 -2.76
N ASP A 73 -5.85 12.06 -1.61
CA ASP A 73 -6.56 10.81 -1.30
C ASP A 73 -8.01 11.05 -0.85
N LEU A 74 -8.39 12.27 -0.47
CA LEU A 74 -9.71 12.58 0.09
C LEU A 74 -10.81 12.71 -0.98
N GLY A 75 -10.46 12.90 -2.25
CA GLY A 75 -11.41 13.12 -3.35
C GLY A 75 -12.23 11.90 -3.76
N ASP A 76 -11.88 10.72 -3.29
CA ASP A 76 -12.53 9.45 -3.60
C ASP A 76 -13.23 8.83 -2.38
N ASP A 77 -14.39 8.24 -2.57
CA ASP A 77 -15.01 7.37 -1.57
C ASP A 77 -14.24 6.03 -1.52
N ARG A 78 -13.15 6.04 -0.75
CA ARG A 78 -12.29 4.87 -0.58
C ARG A 78 -12.70 4.07 0.65
N PRO A 79 -13.11 2.81 0.51
CA PRO A 79 -13.47 1.95 1.64
C PRO A 79 -12.40 1.87 2.72
N GLY A 80 -11.12 1.97 2.35
CA GLY A 80 -10.00 2.00 3.30
C GLY A 80 -9.97 3.25 4.18
N LEU A 81 -10.44 4.42 3.72
CA LEU A 81 -10.54 5.63 4.54
C LEU A 81 -11.67 5.51 5.57
N LYS A 82 -12.73 4.77 5.23
CA LYS A 82 -13.80 4.46 6.19
C LYS A 82 -13.24 3.64 7.35
N ALA A 83 -12.47 2.59 7.06
CA ALA A 83 -11.82 1.79 8.10
C ALA A 83 -10.87 2.65 8.96
N ALA A 84 -10.06 3.55 8.39
CA ALA A 84 -9.19 4.43 9.15
C ALA A 84 -9.96 5.29 10.15
N ARG A 85 -11.09 5.87 9.73
CA ARG A 85 -11.97 6.66 10.61
C ARG A 85 -12.58 5.84 11.73
N GLU A 86 -13.08 4.64 11.43
CA GLU A 86 -13.68 3.74 12.43
C GLU A 86 -12.67 3.30 13.50
N TRP A 87 -11.39 3.15 13.14
CA TRP A 87 -10.31 2.77 14.03
C TRP A 87 -9.59 3.95 14.70
N GLY A 88 -10.04 5.18 14.46
CA GLY A 88 -9.44 6.39 15.07
C GLY A 88 -8.00 6.65 14.61
N VAL A 89 -7.65 6.20 13.39
CA VAL A 89 -6.33 6.44 12.79
C VAL A 89 -6.23 7.91 12.38
N ARG A 90 -5.13 8.56 12.72
CA ARG A 90 -4.86 9.93 12.32
C ARG A 90 -4.05 9.98 11.02
N SER A 91 -4.28 11.01 10.24
CA SER A 91 -3.59 11.26 8.98
C SER A 91 -2.84 12.60 9.05
N PRO A 92 -1.62 12.64 9.63
CA PRO A 92 -0.91 13.90 9.88
C PRO A 92 -0.67 14.73 8.61
N LEU A 93 -0.51 14.10 7.45
CA LEU A 93 -0.31 14.82 6.20
C LEU A 93 -1.59 15.54 5.74
N VAL A 94 -2.77 14.96 6.01
CA VAL A 94 -4.06 15.64 5.80
C VAL A 94 -4.24 16.78 6.80
N GLU A 95 -3.92 16.54 8.07
CA GLU A 95 -4.01 17.55 9.13
C GLU A 95 -3.10 18.76 8.86
N ALA A 96 -1.96 18.53 8.18
CA ALA A 96 -1.03 19.57 7.74
C ALA A 96 -1.36 20.12 6.34
N GLU A 97 -2.50 19.74 5.76
CA GLU A 97 -2.97 20.18 4.44
C GLU A 97 -1.97 19.92 3.29
N LEU A 98 -1.19 18.83 3.38
CA LEU A 98 -0.17 18.51 2.38
C LEU A 98 -0.75 17.70 1.22
N SER A 99 -0.53 18.20 0.01
CA SER A 99 -0.77 17.47 -1.24
C SER A 99 0.35 16.48 -1.55
N LYS A 100 0.12 15.58 -2.51
CA LYS A 100 1.17 14.67 -2.99
C LYS A 100 2.39 15.39 -3.56
N THR A 101 2.15 16.54 -4.19
CA THR A 101 3.23 17.39 -4.72
C THR A 101 4.07 17.98 -3.60
N ASP A 102 3.43 18.51 -2.55
CA ASP A 102 4.14 19.08 -1.39
C ASP A 102 4.98 18.03 -0.69
N ILE A 103 4.42 16.83 -0.48
CA ILE A 103 5.13 15.69 0.13
C ILE A 103 6.38 15.33 -0.68
N ARG A 104 6.28 15.27 -2.02
CA ARG A 104 7.43 14.96 -2.88
C ARG A 104 8.50 16.04 -2.83
N ASN A 105 8.11 17.31 -2.83
CA ASN A 105 9.05 18.42 -2.71
C ASN A 105 9.78 18.37 -1.36
N LEU A 106 9.06 18.20 -0.26
CA LEU A 106 9.66 18.08 1.07
C LEU A 106 10.58 16.85 1.17
N ALA A 107 10.15 15.69 0.63
CA ALA A 107 10.98 14.49 0.62
C ALA A 107 12.29 14.71 -0.18
N LYS A 108 12.23 15.44 -1.29
CA LYS A 108 13.41 15.81 -2.09
C LYS A 108 14.34 16.77 -1.34
N GLU A 109 13.79 17.78 -0.68
CA GLU A 109 14.55 18.74 0.14
C GLU A 109 15.23 18.05 1.32
N LEU A 110 14.57 17.05 1.92
CA LEU A 110 15.12 16.21 2.98
C LEU A 110 16.12 15.15 2.49
N GLY A 111 16.34 15.04 1.17
CA GLY A 111 17.27 14.09 0.58
C GLY A 111 16.80 12.64 0.63
N LEU A 112 15.50 12.36 0.77
CA LEU A 112 14.97 11.00 0.84
C LEU A 112 15.05 10.32 -0.53
N SER A 113 15.56 9.09 -0.56
CA SER A 113 15.80 8.33 -1.79
C SER A 113 14.52 7.95 -2.57
N ASN A 114 13.35 8.04 -1.95
CA ASN A 114 12.07 7.66 -2.52
C ASN A 114 11.19 8.85 -2.96
N TRP A 115 11.72 10.06 -3.01
CA TRP A 115 10.95 11.28 -3.30
C TRP A 115 10.20 11.25 -4.64
N ASP A 116 10.77 10.61 -5.68
CA ASP A 116 10.20 10.50 -7.02
C ASP A 116 9.58 9.12 -7.30
N LYS A 117 9.49 8.26 -6.25
CA LYS A 117 8.96 6.90 -6.41
C LYS A 117 7.51 6.93 -6.91
N PRO A 118 7.18 6.12 -7.94
CA PRO A 118 5.80 5.93 -8.37
C PRO A 118 4.90 5.41 -7.24
N ALA A 119 3.61 5.79 -7.27
CA ALA A 119 2.65 5.25 -6.32
C ALA A 119 2.50 3.74 -6.51
N ALA A 120 2.81 2.98 -5.47
CA ALA A 120 2.62 1.54 -5.45
C ALA A 120 1.22 1.20 -4.92
N ALA A 121 0.52 0.33 -5.63
CA ALA A 121 -0.71 -0.27 -5.16
C ALA A 121 -0.44 -1.74 -4.77
N CYS A 122 -1.29 -2.31 -3.91
CA CYS A 122 -1.18 -3.72 -3.52
C CYS A 122 -1.37 -4.67 -4.72
N LEU A 123 -0.73 -5.83 -4.73
CA LEU A 123 -0.85 -6.85 -5.79
C LEU A 123 -2.30 -7.26 -6.04
N SER A 124 -3.12 -7.31 -4.98
CA SER A 124 -4.55 -7.64 -5.08
C SER A 124 -5.33 -6.70 -6.01
N SER A 125 -4.85 -5.46 -6.22
CA SER A 125 -5.48 -4.51 -7.13
C SER A 125 -5.31 -4.89 -8.62
N ARG A 126 -4.46 -5.85 -8.93
CA ARG A 126 -4.22 -6.39 -10.28
C ARG A 126 -5.18 -7.51 -10.64
N ILE A 127 -5.93 -8.00 -9.66
CA ILE A 127 -6.93 -9.05 -9.84
C ILE A 127 -8.30 -8.36 -10.03
N PRO A 128 -9.05 -8.66 -11.12
CA PRO A 128 -10.36 -8.05 -11.36
C PRO A 128 -11.30 -8.29 -10.18
N ARG A 129 -12.13 -7.30 -9.88
CA ARG A 129 -13.16 -7.43 -8.83
C ARG A 129 -14.08 -8.61 -9.09
N GLY A 130 -14.42 -9.34 -8.03
CA GLY A 130 -15.22 -10.56 -8.10
C GLY A 130 -14.43 -11.84 -8.40
N ASN A 131 -13.17 -11.73 -8.84
CA ASN A 131 -12.29 -12.88 -8.94
C ASN A 131 -11.58 -13.09 -7.60
N MET A 132 -11.58 -14.32 -7.11
CA MET A 132 -10.95 -14.66 -5.83
C MET A 132 -9.45 -14.33 -5.84
N ILE A 133 -8.98 -13.79 -4.71
CA ILE A 133 -7.56 -13.57 -4.47
C ILE A 133 -6.97 -14.86 -3.92
N THR A 134 -5.97 -15.41 -4.60
CA THR A 134 -5.23 -16.59 -4.15
C THR A 134 -3.74 -16.28 -4.08
N LEU A 135 -3.01 -17.05 -3.28
CA LEU A 135 -1.55 -16.93 -3.19
C LEU A 135 -0.90 -17.11 -4.57
N GLU A 136 -1.39 -18.07 -5.35
CA GLU A 136 -0.91 -18.33 -6.71
C GLU A 136 -1.07 -17.11 -7.63
N THR A 137 -2.26 -16.48 -7.62
CA THR A 137 -2.50 -15.29 -8.46
C THR A 137 -1.67 -14.09 -8.02
N LEU A 138 -1.42 -13.92 -6.72
CA LEU A 138 -0.56 -12.87 -6.19
C LEU A 138 0.90 -13.07 -6.62
N HIS A 139 1.45 -14.29 -6.49
CA HIS A 139 2.80 -14.61 -6.93
C HIS A 139 2.96 -14.42 -8.44
N ARG A 140 2.01 -14.91 -9.25
CA ARG A 140 2.04 -14.72 -10.71
C ARG A 140 2.12 -13.25 -11.11
N VAL A 141 1.38 -12.38 -10.43
CA VAL A 141 1.43 -10.93 -10.67
C VAL A 141 2.76 -10.36 -10.22
N GLU A 142 3.25 -10.71 -9.04
CA GLU A 142 4.52 -10.24 -8.50
C GLU A 142 5.69 -10.61 -9.40
N ASP A 143 5.77 -11.87 -9.84
CA ASP A 143 6.82 -12.37 -10.73
C ASP A 143 6.83 -11.62 -12.08
N ALA A 144 5.63 -11.39 -12.64
CA ALA A 144 5.50 -10.65 -13.89
C ALA A 144 5.90 -9.17 -13.73
N GLU A 145 5.50 -8.52 -12.64
CA GLU A 145 5.90 -7.13 -12.34
C GLU A 145 7.40 -7.04 -12.05
N ALA A 146 8.00 -8.05 -11.41
CA ALA A 146 9.45 -8.11 -11.17
C ALA A 146 10.26 -8.19 -12.47
N VAL A 147 9.75 -8.86 -13.50
CA VAL A 147 10.39 -8.85 -14.83
C VAL A 147 10.43 -7.44 -15.41
N LEU A 148 9.29 -6.74 -15.44
CA LEU A 148 9.23 -5.38 -15.98
C LEU A 148 10.12 -4.41 -15.19
N HIS A 149 10.19 -4.56 -13.89
CA HIS A 149 11.07 -3.76 -13.05
C HIS A 149 12.55 -3.97 -13.41
N ARG A 150 12.97 -5.23 -13.63
CA ARG A 150 14.35 -5.56 -14.05
C ARG A 150 14.69 -5.00 -15.45
N GLU A 151 13.69 -4.92 -16.35
CA GLU A 151 13.82 -4.31 -17.67
C GLU A 151 13.83 -2.77 -17.63
N GLY A 152 13.75 -2.16 -16.43
CA GLY A 152 13.88 -0.71 -16.25
C GLY A 152 12.57 0.07 -16.35
N PHE A 153 11.43 -0.58 -16.49
CA PHE A 153 10.14 0.12 -16.43
C PHE A 153 9.88 0.66 -15.03
N ARG A 154 9.43 1.91 -14.94
CA ARG A 154 9.13 2.58 -13.66
C ARG A 154 7.64 2.67 -13.36
N HIS A 155 6.81 2.85 -14.39
CA HIS A 155 5.37 3.03 -14.28
C HIS A 155 4.64 1.95 -15.06
N PHE A 156 4.29 0.88 -14.40
CA PHE A 156 3.62 -0.27 -15.02
C PHE A 156 2.68 -0.97 -14.03
N ARG A 157 1.81 -1.80 -14.58
CA ARG A 157 0.98 -2.77 -13.86
C ARG A 157 0.75 -4.00 -14.73
N VAL A 158 0.79 -5.18 -14.11
CA VAL A 158 0.39 -6.42 -14.78
C VAL A 158 -0.91 -6.89 -14.16
N ARG A 159 -2.01 -6.86 -14.95
CA ARG A 159 -3.32 -7.31 -14.48
C ARG A 159 -3.56 -8.75 -14.88
N ASN A 160 -3.98 -9.55 -13.90
CA ASN A 160 -4.33 -10.95 -14.10
C ASN A 160 -5.80 -11.07 -14.55
N HIS A 161 -6.02 -11.48 -15.80
CA HIS A 161 -7.33 -11.78 -16.36
C HIS A 161 -7.47 -13.30 -16.66
N GLY A 162 -7.18 -14.15 -15.67
CA GLY A 162 -7.15 -15.61 -15.86
C GLY A 162 -5.93 -16.03 -16.67
N ASP A 163 -6.15 -16.49 -17.91
CA ASP A 163 -5.08 -16.94 -18.82
C ASP A 163 -4.41 -15.79 -19.57
N VAL A 164 -4.86 -14.53 -19.37
CA VAL A 164 -4.33 -13.35 -20.04
C VAL A 164 -3.70 -12.41 -19.03
N ALA A 165 -2.44 -12.04 -19.28
CA ALA A 165 -1.77 -10.94 -18.59
C ALA A 165 -1.93 -9.66 -19.42
N ARG A 166 -2.59 -8.63 -18.85
CA ARG A 166 -2.65 -7.30 -19.44
C ARG A 166 -1.57 -6.41 -18.85
N ILE A 167 -0.60 -6.02 -19.67
CA ILE A 167 0.48 -5.13 -19.27
C ILE A 167 0.05 -3.69 -19.57
N GLU A 168 0.08 -2.86 -18.54
CA GLU A 168 -0.16 -1.42 -18.62
C GLU A 168 1.17 -0.72 -18.34
N VAL A 169 1.65 0.12 -19.26
CA VAL A 169 2.85 0.95 -19.11
C VAL A 169 2.49 2.40 -19.36
N ALA A 170 3.10 3.32 -18.61
CA ALA A 170 2.95 4.74 -18.90
C ALA A 170 3.64 5.07 -20.23
N LYS A 171 3.08 6.01 -20.99
CA LYS A 171 3.80 6.65 -22.09
C LYS A 171 4.85 7.56 -21.48
N GLU A 172 6.11 7.39 -21.89
CA GLU A 172 7.18 8.32 -21.59
C GLU A 172 6.99 9.65 -22.34
#